data_6c318d8ec4ba8490ec4a006925927291
#
_entry.id   6c318d8ec4ba8490ec4a006925927291
#
_cell.length_a   1.000
_cell.length_b   1.000
_cell.length_c   1.000
_cell.angle_alpha   90.00
_cell.angle_beta   90.00
_cell.angle_gamma   90.00
#
_symmetry.space_group_name_H-M   'P 1'
#
loop_
_entity.id
_entity.type
_entity.pdbx_description
1 polymer ?
#
loop_
_entity_poly.entity_id
_entity_poly.type
_entity_poly.pdbx_seq_one_letter_code
_entity_poly.pdbx_strand_id
1 'polypeptide(L)'
;ASSTSELVFRLLDEEKITEEIASFLYMGIVHDTGVFQYSCTSPETMEVGAALLRKGINGSAIIDRTYFEKSYVQNQMLGKALLESMMILNKKAVVSVIRLKEMDFFQAKPSDLDGIVSVLRQTRGVEVAILLYELEPQTFKVSLRSKEIVDVSAVAKYYGGGGHVRAAGVTMKGSPHDVINNLTLLIERQLRAAEEKNEE
;
A
#
# COMPACT_ATOMS: atom_id res chain seq x y z
N ALA A 1 -1.46 17.14 -11.49
CA ALA A 1 -2.67 16.77 -10.74
C ALA A 1 -2.39 15.53 -9.91
N SER A 2 -2.93 15.48 -8.71
CA SER A 2 -2.72 14.38 -7.76
C SER A 2 -3.58 13.14 -8.07
N SER A 3 -4.64 13.33 -8.85
CA SER A 3 -5.64 12.30 -9.14
C SER A 3 -6.40 12.59 -10.43
N THR A 4 -7.07 11.58 -10.98
CA THR A 4 -8.04 11.77 -12.06
C THR A 4 -9.20 12.67 -11.61
N SER A 5 -9.64 12.55 -10.37
CA SER A 5 -10.71 13.40 -9.81
C SER A 5 -10.35 14.88 -9.79
N GLU A 6 -9.09 15.24 -9.51
CA GLU A 6 -8.62 16.61 -9.63
C GLU A 6 -8.65 17.11 -11.09
N LEU A 7 -8.29 16.26 -12.07
CA LEU A 7 -8.39 16.62 -13.48
C LEU A 7 -9.86 16.84 -13.90
N VAL A 8 -10.75 15.97 -13.47
CA VAL A 8 -12.20 16.10 -13.74
C VAL A 8 -12.76 17.39 -13.14
N PHE A 9 -12.38 17.73 -11.90
CA PHE A 9 -12.77 19.00 -11.28
C PHE A 9 -12.41 20.20 -12.16
N ARG A 10 -11.20 20.22 -12.72
CA ARG A 10 -10.71 21.32 -13.57
C ARG A 10 -11.41 21.42 -14.92
N LEU A 11 -12.07 20.35 -15.36
CA LEU A 11 -12.83 20.32 -16.62
C LEU A 11 -14.30 20.71 -16.44
N LEU A 12 -14.82 20.61 -15.21
CA LEU A 12 -16.20 20.94 -14.91
C LEU A 12 -16.35 22.42 -14.64
N ASP A 13 -17.55 22.94 -14.99
CA ASP A 13 -18.00 24.23 -14.53
C ASP A 13 -18.30 24.14 -13.03
N GLU A 14 -17.58 24.90 -12.23
CA GLU A 14 -17.67 24.82 -10.77
C GLU A 14 -19.09 25.10 -10.25
N GLU A 15 -19.88 25.96 -10.92
CA GLU A 15 -21.25 26.24 -10.55
C GLU A 15 -22.17 25.03 -10.70
N LYS A 16 -21.83 24.10 -11.59
CA LYS A 16 -22.61 22.87 -11.84
C LYS A 16 -22.20 21.69 -10.92
N ILE A 17 -21.16 21.86 -10.12
CA ILE A 17 -20.74 20.82 -9.17
C ILE A 17 -21.71 20.82 -7.98
N THR A 18 -22.57 19.80 -7.95
CA THR A 18 -23.47 19.53 -6.83
C THR A 18 -22.71 18.93 -5.64
N GLU A 19 -23.35 18.92 -4.45
CA GLU A 19 -22.79 18.26 -3.26
C GLU A 19 -22.44 16.77 -3.53
N GLU A 20 -23.28 16.06 -4.29
CA GLU A 20 -23.04 14.66 -4.64
C GLU A 20 -21.79 14.52 -5.52
N ILE A 21 -21.68 15.31 -6.60
CA ILE A 21 -20.49 15.32 -7.47
C ILE A 21 -19.24 15.69 -6.66
N ALA A 22 -19.34 16.70 -5.80
CA ALA A 22 -18.25 17.12 -4.93
C ALA A 22 -17.79 15.99 -3.99
N SER A 23 -18.73 15.22 -3.45
CA SER A 23 -18.41 14.07 -2.59
C SER A 23 -17.60 13.01 -3.31
N PHE A 24 -17.96 12.64 -4.54
CA PHE A 24 -17.22 11.67 -5.34
C PHE A 24 -15.83 12.18 -5.75
N LEU A 25 -15.72 13.44 -6.16
CA LEU A 25 -14.44 14.04 -6.53
C LEU A 25 -13.51 14.13 -5.32
N TYR A 26 -14.05 14.55 -4.17
CA TYR A 26 -13.28 14.63 -2.92
C TYR A 26 -12.79 13.25 -2.48
N MET A 27 -13.64 12.23 -2.53
CA MET A 27 -13.28 10.86 -2.22
C MET A 27 -12.11 10.37 -3.09
N GLY A 28 -12.18 10.60 -4.42
CA GLY A 28 -11.11 10.20 -5.33
C GLY A 28 -9.79 10.90 -5.03
N ILE A 29 -9.81 12.21 -4.73
CA ILE A 29 -8.61 12.95 -4.31
C ILE A 29 -8.05 12.40 -3.01
N VAL A 30 -8.90 12.16 -2.00
CA VAL A 30 -8.51 11.59 -0.69
C VAL A 30 -7.80 10.25 -0.87
N HIS A 31 -8.35 9.36 -1.70
CA HIS A 31 -7.77 8.03 -1.92
C HIS A 31 -6.43 8.09 -2.66
N ASP A 32 -6.32 8.87 -3.73
CA ASP A 32 -5.10 8.96 -4.53
C ASP A 32 -3.97 9.70 -3.81
N THR A 33 -4.31 10.62 -2.91
CA THR A 33 -3.34 11.40 -2.12
C THR A 33 -3.02 10.79 -0.75
N GLY A 34 -3.68 9.68 -0.39
CA GLY A 34 -3.56 9.11 0.96
C GLY A 34 -3.94 10.11 2.04
N VAL A 35 -5.13 10.70 1.92
CA VAL A 35 -5.60 11.78 2.80
C VAL A 35 -4.64 12.98 2.80
N PHE A 36 -4.23 13.41 1.61
CA PHE A 36 -3.30 14.54 1.37
C PHE A 36 -1.87 14.34 1.93
N GLN A 37 -1.47 13.09 2.25
CA GLN A 37 -0.14 12.77 2.78
C GLN A 37 0.94 12.58 1.71
N TYR A 38 0.55 12.11 0.51
CA TYR A 38 1.53 11.72 -0.48
C TYR A 38 2.13 12.91 -1.20
N SER A 39 3.35 12.72 -1.73
CA SER A 39 4.10 13.76 -2.43
C SER A 39 3.45 14.29 -3.71
N CYS A 40 2.41 13.62 -4.21
CA CYS A 40 1.58 14.11 -5.32
C CYS A 40 0.61 15.23 -4.89
N THR A 41 0.43 15.47 -3.59
CA THR A 41 -0.40 16.57 -3.07
C THR A 41 0.32 17.90 -3.28
N SER A 42 -0.25 18.76 -4.10
CA SER A 42 0.25 20.12 -4.37
C SER A 42 -0.64 21.18 -3.70
N PRO A 43 -0.22 22.45 -3.64
CA PRO A 43 -1.09 23.55 -3.23
C PRO A 43 -2.41 23.57 -3.98
N GLU A 44 -2.39 23.37 -5.29
CA GLU A 44 -3.58 23.34 -6.14
C GLU A 44 -4.51 22.19 -5.79
N THR A 45 -3.95 21.03 -5.40
CA THR A 45 -4.75 19.88 -4.89
C THR A 45 -5.52 20.28 -3.62
N MET A 46 -4.87 21.00 -2.71
CA MET A 46 -5.51 21.50 -1.49
C MET A 46 -6.58 22.55 -1.79
N GLU A 47 -6.35 23.43 -2.76
CA GLU A 47 -7.33 24.42 -3.21
C GLU A 47 -8.59 23.75 -3.79
N VAL A 48 -8.42 22.72 -4.61
CA VAL A 48 -9.51 21.90 -5.14
C VAL A 48 -10.25 21.21 -3.98
N GLY A 49 -9.54 20.63 -3.01
CA GLY A 49 -10.13 20.06 -1.82
C GLY A 49 -10.98 21.06 -1.04
N ALA A 50 -10.45 22.28 -0.86
CA ALA A 50 -11.18 23.37 -0.19
C ALA A 50 -12.42 23.82 -0.98
N ALA A 51 -12.33 23.90 -2.32
CA ALA A 51 -13.48 24.24 -3.17
C ALA A 51 -14.61 23.19 -3.04
N LEU A 52 -14.24 21.91 -3.03
CA LEU A 52 -15.19 20.81 -2.84
C LEU A 52 -15.86 20.85 -1.46
N LEU A 53 -15.10 21.14 -0.40
CA LEU A 53 -15.67 21.31 0.95
C LEU A 53 -16.67 22.47 1.04
N ARG A 54 -16.44 23.56 0.28
CA ARG A 54 -17.39 24.69 0.21
C ARG A 54 -18.73 24.31 -0.40
N LYS A 55 -18.83 23.17 -1.13
CA LYS A 55 -20.10 22.63 -1.65
C LYS A 55 -20.99 22.00 -0.57
N GLY A 56 -20.55 22.02 0.69
CA GLY A 56 -21.35 21.53 1.82
C GLY A 56 -21.13 20.06 2.18
N ILE A 57 -20.18 19.37 1.52
CA ILE A 57 -19.88 17.96 1.81
C ILE A 57 -19.30 17.78 3.22
N ASN A 58 -19.60 16.65 3.84
CA ASN A 58 -18.95 16.25 5.08
C ASN A 58 -17.65 15.49 4.77
N GLY A 59 -16.54 16.25 4.58
CA GLY A 59 -15.24 15.69 4.21
C GLY A 59 -14.68 14.70 5.24
N SER A 60 -14.88 14.94 6.54
CA SER A 60 -14.40 14.01 7.57
C SER A 60 -15.17 12.69 7.52
N ALA A 61 -16.50 12.73 7.36
CA ALA A 61 -17.28 11.50 7.23
C ALA A 61 -16.93 10.71 5.96
N ILE A 62 -16.58 11.38 4.86
CA ILE A 62 -16.10 10.72 3.63
C ILE A 62 -14.78 10.01 3.94
N ILE A 63 -13.82 10.69 4.56
CA ILE A 63 -12.52 10.11 4.92
C ILE A 63 -12.70 8.91 5.85
N ASP A 64 -13.47 9.06 6.92
CA ASP A 64 -13.68 8.00 7.89
C ASP A 64 -14.26 6.75 7.24
N ARG A 65 -15.37 6.90 6.51
CA ARG A 65 -16.11 5.77 5.93
C ARG A 65 -15.40 5.10 4.76
N THR A 66 -14.63 5.83 3.98
CA THR A 66 -14.06 5.29 2.73
C THR A 66 -12.58 4.96 2.83
N TYR A 67 -11.85 5.59 3.74
CA TYR A 67 -10.40 5.41 3.87
C TYR A 67 -10.00 4.69 5.16
N PHE A 68 -10.55 5.09 6.32
CA PHE A 68 -10.15 4.57 7.62
C PHE A 68 -10.99 3.41 8.14
N GLU A 69 -12.29 3.38 7.83
CA GLU A 69 -13.18 2.33 8.34
C GLU A 69 -12.74 0.95 7.86
N LYS A 70 -12.60 0.04 8.81
CA LYS A 70 -12.21 -1.35 8.56
C LYS A 70 -13.18 -2.30 9.26
N SER A 71 -13.45 -3.43 8.64
CA SER A 71 -14.21 -4.49 9.29
C SER A 71 -13.42 -5.07 10.47
N TYR A 72 -14.15 -5.74 11.38
CA TYR A 72 -13.50 -6.42 12.51
C TYR A 72 -12.48 -7.47 12.04
N VAL A 73 -12.81 -8.22 10.97
CA VAL A 73 -11.91 -9.19 10.35
C VAL A 73 -10.65 -8.53 9.81
N GLN A 74 -10.78 -7.40 9.11
CA GLN A 74 -9.61 -6.64 8.62
C GLN A 74 -8.70 -6.19 9.75
N ASN A 75 -9.27 -5.70 10.86
CA ASN A 75 -8.51 -5.30 12.04
C ASN A 75 -7.82 -6.50 12.72
N GLN A 76 -8.49 -7.66 12.82
CA GLN A 76 -7.88 -8.87 13.36
C GLN A 76 -6.71 -9.35 12.49
N MET A 77 -6.88 -9.36 11.16
CA MET A 77 -5.82 -9.75 10.22
C MET A 77 -4.64 -8.78 10.25
N LEU A 78 -4.90 -7.48 10.35
CA LEU A 78 -3.86 -6.47 10.54
C LEU A 78 -3.09 -6.70 11.85
N GLY A 79 -3.80 -6.88 12.97
CA GLY A 79 -3.20 -7.14 14.28
C GLY A 79 -2.32 -8.38 14.27
N LYS A 80 -2.81 -9.48 13.68
CA LYS A 80 -2.04 -10.71 13.51
C LYS A 80 -0.80 -10.50 12.67
N ALA A 81 -0.94 -9.86 11.51
CA ALA A 81 0.18 -9.62 10.61
C ALA A 81 1.29 -8.78 11.26
N LEU A 82 0.93 -7.81 12.09
CA LEU A 82 1.89 -6.98 12.82
C LEU A 82 2.58 -7.76 13.95
N LEU A 83 1.83 -8.50 14.76
CA LEU A 83 2.37 -9.25 15.88
C LEU A 83 3.33 -10.36 15.46
N GLU A 84 3.05 -11.03 14.34
CA GLU A 84 3.86 -12.13 13.82
C GLU A 84 4.88 -11.69 12.77
N SER A 85 4.99 -10.38 12.53
CA SER A 85 5.98 -9.85 11.60
C SER A 85 7.40 -10.02 12.12
N MET A 86 8.32 -10.23 11.20
CA MET A 86 9.74 -10.41 11.49
C MET A 86 10.56 -9.33 10.80
N MET A 87 11.48 -8.73 11.54
CA MET A 87 12.48 -7.82 10.98
C MET A 87 13.66 -8.63 10.45
N ILE A 88 14.06 -8.38 9.21
CA ILE A 88 15.15 -9.05 8.50
C ILE A 88 16.08 -8.00 7.85
N LEU A 89 17.19 -8.44 7.25
CA LEU A 89 18.16 -7.59 6.56
C LEU A 89 18.62 -6.40 7.43
N ASN A 90 19.15 -6.68 8.60
CA ASN A 90 19.58 -5.65 9.57
C ASN A 90 18.47 -4.60 9.86
N LYS A 91 17.23 -5.08 10.00
CA LYS A 91 16.02 -4.26 10.21
C LYS A 91 15.65 -3.34 9.04
N LYS A 92 16.23 -3.51 7.88
CA LYS A 92 15.86 -2.77 6.66
C LYS A 92 14.62 -3.34 5.99
N ALA A 93 14.25 -4.58 6.29
CA ALA A 93 13.03 -5.17 5.78
C ALA A 93 12.18 -5.77 6.90
N VAL A 94 10.86 -5.76 6.71
CA VAL A 94 9.88 -6.44 7.55
C VAL A 94 9.06 -7.40 6.71
N VAL A 95 8.84 -8.58 7.21
CA VAL A 95 8.05 -9.62 6.54
C VAL A 95 6.95 -10.14 7.47
N SER A 96 5.77 -10.36 6.89
CA SER A 96 4.68 -11.08 7.56
C SER A 96 4.14 -12.17 6.63
N VAL A 97 3.75 -13.29 7.23
CA VAL A 97 3.22 -14.45 6.52
C VAL A 97 1.86 -14.80 7.10
N ILE A 98 0.85 -14.88 6.25
CA ILE A 98 -0.51 -15.28 6.61
C ILE A 98 -0.80 -16.61 5.89
N ARG A 99 -1.09 -17.65 6.69
CA ARG A 99 -1.41 -18.97 6.16
C ARG A 99 -2.89 -19.11 5.86
N LEU A 100 -3.21 -20.03 4.96
CA LEU A 100 -4.59 -20.33 4.60
C LEU A 100 -5.45 -20.70 5.82
N LYS A 101 -4.93 -21.56 6.71
CA LYS A 101 -5.60 -21.92 7.97
C LYS A 101 -5.97 -20.75 8.87
N GLU A 102 -5.21 -19.65 8.80
CA GLU A 102 -5.44 -18.44 9.58
C GLU A 102 -6.53 -17.60 8.93
N MET A 103 -6.51 -17.51 7.61
CA MET A 103 -7.60 -16.88 6.86
C MET A 103 -8.92 -17.60 7.10
N ASP A 104 -8.90 -18.95 7.08
CA ASP A 104 -10.08 -19.77 7.37
C ASP A 104 -10.58 -19.56 8.80
N PHE A 105 -9.68 -19.53 9.78
CA PHE A 105 -10.02 -19.31 11.18
C PHE A 105 -10.73 -17.96 11.41
N PHE A 106 -10.24 -16.89 10.80
CA PHE A 106 -10.84 -15.56 10.90
C PHE A 106 -11.94 -15.31 9.85
N GLN A 107 -12.25 -16.30 9.02
CA GLN A 107 -13.16 -16.14 7.86
C GLN A 107 -12.77 -14.97 6.95
N ALA A 108 -11.47 -14.71 6.85
CA ALA A 108 -10.90 -13.62 6.06
C ALA A 108 -10.81 -13.98 4.57
N LYS A 109 -11.08 -13.00 3.74
CA LYS A 109 -10.89 -13.07 2.28
C LYS A 109 -9.59 -12.35 1.90
N PRO A 110 -9.03 -12.60 0.71
CA PRO A 110 -7.86 -11.85 0.22
C PRO A 110 -8.02 -10.33 0.28
N SER A 111 -9.23 -9.80 0.03
CA SER A 111 -9.52 -8.37 0.15
C SER A 111 -9.42 -7.81 1.58
N ASP A 112 -9.55 -8.67 2.60
CA ASP A 112 -9.40 -8.24 4.00
C ASP A 112 -7.93 -8.02 4.39
N LEU A 113 -7.00 -8.41 3.53
CA LEU A 113 -5.55 -8.21 3.72
C LEU A 113 -5.04 -6.93 3.06
N ASP A 114 -5.91 -6.22 2.34
CA ASP A 114 -5.53 -5.00 1.64
C ASP A 114 -5.05 -3.91 2.62
N GLY A 115 -3.95 -3.27 2.26
CA GLY A 115 -3.34 -2.23 3.08
C GLY A 115 -2.36 -2.72 4.14
N ILE A 116 -2.38 -3.99 4.58
CA ILE A 116 -1.47 -4.52 5.62
C ILE A 116 0.00 -4.25 5.28
N VAL A 117 0.43 -4.55 4.06
CA VAL A 117 1.82 -4.33 3.64
C VAL A 117 2.23 -2.86 3.71
N SER A 118 1.29 -1.93 3.51
CA SER A 118 1.55 -0.49 3.63
C SER A 118 1.76 -0.08 5.08
N VAL A 119 1.00 -0.66 6.02
CA VAL A 119 1.20 -0.45 7.47
C VAL A 119 2.54 -1.02 7.92
N LEU A 120 2.90 -2.23 7.50
CA LEU A 120 4.22 -2.82 7.76
C LEU A 120 5.36 -1.89 7.31
N ARG A 121 5.25 -1.29 6.11
CA ARG A 121 6.25 -0.35 5.57
C ARG A 121 6.41 0.91 6.43
N GLN A 122 5.38 1.32 7.18
CA GLN A 122 5.45 2.50 8.06
C GLN A 122 6.37 2.29 9.27
N THR A 123 6.79 1.06 9.55
CA THR A 123 7.73 0.77 10.64
C THR A 123 9.02 1.60 10.48
N ARG A 124 9.45 2.23 11.58
CA ARG A 124 10.66 3.07 11.58
C ARG A 124 11.89 2.25 11.19
N GLY A 125 12.72 2.78 10.29
CA GLY A 125 13.95 2.14 9.82
C GLY A 125 13.75 1.12 8.70
N VAL A 126 12.51 0.69 8.45
CA VAL A 126 12.18 -0.24 7.36
C VAL A 126 12.21 0.47 6.02
N GLU A 127 12.93 -0.09 5.08
CA GLU A 127 12.92 0.29 3.66
C GLU A 127 11.93 -0.56 2.86
N VAL A 128 11.85 -1.88 3.14
CA VAL A 128 10.99 -2.80 2.39
C VAL A 128 10.04 -3.55 3.31
N ALA A 129 8.77 -3.61 2.95
CA ALA A 129 7.78 -4.49 3.56
C ALA A 129 7.35 -5.58 2.59
N ILE A 130 7.23 -6.80 3.11
CA ILE A 130 6.85 -8.00 2.39
C ILE A 130 5.67 -8.64 3.13
N LEU A 131 4.55 -8.80 2.44
CA LEU A 131 3.42 -9.57 2.94
C LEU A 131 3.22 -10.78 2.04
N LEU A 132 3.30 -11.97 2.62
CA LEU A 132 2.93 -13.21 1.99
C LEU A 132 1.57 -13.66 2.51
N TYR A 133 0.64 -14.01 1.63
CA TYR A 133 -0.52 -14.79 2.06
C TYR A 133 -0.74 -16.00 1.15
N GLU A 134 -1.10 -17.09 1.78
CA GLU A 134 -1.25 -18.38 1.12
C GLU A 134 -2.59 -18.44 0.36
N LEU A 135 -2.52 -18.72 -0.95
CA LEU A 135 -3.69 -18.94 -1.81
C LEU A 135 -4.11 -20.41 -1.83
N GLU A 136 -3.11 -21.28 -1.89
CA GLU A 136 -3.19 -22.73 -1.91
C GLU A 136 -1.97 -23.28 -1.16
N PRO A 137 -1.94 -24.53 -0.73
CA PRO A 137 -0.77 -25.10 -0.08
C PRO A 137 0.53 -24.83 -0.85
N GLN A 138 1.48 -24.16 -0.21
CA GLN A 138 2.77 -23.76 -0.79
C GLN A 138 2.68 -22.81 -2.01
N THR A 139 1.59 -22.09 -2.16
CA THR A 139 1.44 -21.04 -3.19
C THR A 139 1.06 -19.74 -2.51
N PHE A 140 1.94 -18.75 -2.61
CA PHE A 140 1.78 -17.47 -1.92
C PHE A 140 1.59 -16.32 -2.90
N LYS A 141 0.61 -15.48 -2.63
CA LYS A 141 0.58 -14.13 -3.16
C LYS A 141 1.51 -13.28 -2.31
N VAL A 142 2.42 -12.60 -2.96
CA VAL A 142 3.39 -11.70 -2.33
C VAL A 142 3.06 -10.27 -2.70
N SER A 143 2.95 -9.41 -1.70
CA SER A 143 2.85 -7.98 -1.87
C SER A 143 4.11 -7.31 -1.34
N LEU A 144 4.69 -6.43 -2.14
CA LEU A 144 5.93 -5.73 -1.85
C LEU A 144 5.69 -4.22 -1.82
N ARG A 145 6.25 -3.54 -0.84
CA ARG A 145 6.30 -2.07 -0.77
C ARG A 145 7.69 -1.62 -0.37
N SER A 146 8.17 -0.53 -0.96
CA SER A 146 9.44 0.11 -0.56
C SER A 146 9.24 1.60 -0.29
N LYS A 147 10.24 2.23 0.31
CA LYS A 147 10.26 3.68 0.55
C LYS A 147 11.02 4.40 -0.56
N GLU A 148 12.35 4.30 -0.58
CA GLU A 148 13.19 5.17 -1.41
C GLU A 148 14.22 4.41 -2.26
N ILE A 149 14.82 3.35 -1.70
CA ILE A 149 16.00 2.70 -2.28
C ILE A 149 15.62 1.58 -3.24
N VAL A 150 14.81 0.63 -2.75
CA VAL A 150 14.59 -0.65 -3.46
C VAL A 150 13.50 -0.53 -4.52
N ASP A 151 13.82 -0.90 -5.76
CA ASP A 151 12.83 -1.11 -6.82
C ASP A 151 12.19 -2.49 -6.66
N VAL A 152 11.03 -2.52 -6.00
CA VAL A 152 10.29 -3.77 -5.81
C VAL A 152 9.63 -4.29 -7.09
N SER A 153 9.47 -3.45 -8.12
CA SER A 153 8.97 -3.93 -9.42
C SER A 153 9.99 -4.81 -10.13
N ALA A 154 11.26 -4.46 -10.04
CA ALA A 154 12.35 -5.28 -10.56
C ALA A 154 12.43 -6.64 -9.84
N VAL A 155 12.27 -6.64 -8.51
CA VAL A 155 12.20 -7.87 -7.71
C VAL A 155 11.02 -8.75 -8.14
N ALA A 156 9.82 -8.18 -8.24
CA ALA A 156 8.62 -8.92 -8.63
C ALA A 156 8.72 -9.47 -10.07
N LYS A 157 9.21 -8.68 -11.01
CA LYS A 157 9.38 -9.06 -12.43
C LYS A 157 10.32 -10.25 -12.60
N TYR A 158 11.38 -10.33 -11.79
CA TYR A 158 12.31 -11.47 -11.84
C TYR A 158 11.61 -12.82 -11.61
N TYR A 159 10.53 -12.82 -10.81
CA TYR A 159 9.73 -14.01 -10.52
C TYR A 159 8.39 -14.06 -11.30
N GLY A 160 8.27 -13.29 -12.39
CA GLY A 160 7.08 -13.29 -13.25
C GLY A 160 5.91 -12.46 -12.72
N GLY A 161 6.15 -11.60 -11.74
CA GLY A 161 5.19 -10.63 -11.25
C GLY A 161 5.31 -9.26 -11.92
N GLY A 162 4.85 -8.20 -11.23
CA GLY A 162 4.92 -6.84 -11.75
C GLY A 162 4.42 -5.79 -10.78
N GLY A 163 4.41 -4.55 -11.24
CA GLY A 163 3.96 -3.40 -10.47
C GLY A 163 4.79 -2.15 -10.77
N HIS A 164 4.74 -1.22 -9.84
CA HIS A 164 5.50 0.03 -9.87
C HIS A 164 6.73 -0.05 -8.95
N VAL A 165 7.68 0.85 -9.14
CA VAL A 165 8.95 0.90 -8.39
C VAL A 165 8.77 0.75 -6.87
N ARG A 166 7.72 1.35 -6.29
CA ARG A 166 7.43 1.34 -4.83
C ARG A 166 6.32 0.38 -4.39
N ALA A 167 5.65 -0.28 -5.34
CA ALA A 167 4.52 -1.16 -5.06
C ALA A 167 4.40 -2.25 -6.11
N ALA A 168 4.69 -3.48 -5.77
CA ALA A 168 4.67 -4.60 -6.70
C ALA A 168 4.10 -5.87 -6.04
N GLY A 169 3.79 -6.86 -6.87
CA GLY A 169 3.31 -8.14 -6.39
C GLY A 169 3.66 -9.27 -7.33
N VAL A 170 3.72 -10.47 -6.78
CA VAL A 170 4.04 -11.70 -7.51
C VAL A 170 3.34 -12.89 -6.83
N THR A 171 3.10 -13.95 -7.58
CA THR A 171 2.68 -15.24 -7.00
C THR A 171 3.86 -16.21 -7.07
N MET A 172 4.22 -16.80 -5.94
CA MET A 172 5.38 -17.70 -5.84
C MET A 172 4.99 -19.03 -5.21
N LYS A 173 5.63 -20.10 -5.65
CA LYS A 173 5.48 -21.45 -5.10
C LYS A 173 6.68 -21.80 -4.24
N GLY A 174 6.45 -22.57 -3.18
CA GLY A 174 7.47 -23.04 -2.25
C GLY A 174 7.06 -22.84 -0.79
N SER A 175 7.97 -23.17 0.13
CA SER A 175 7.77 -22.82 1.53
C SER A 175 7.88 -21.30 1.72
N PRO A 176 7.28 -20.69 2.76
CA PRO A 176 7.50 -19.28 3.05
C PRO A 176 8.98 -18.92 3.21
N HIS A 177 9.74 -19.80 3.81
CA HIS A 177 11.18 -19.60 3.96
C HIS A 177 11.88 -19.48 2.60
N ASP A 178 11.58 -20.36 1.64
CA ASP A 178 12.16 -20.29 0.30
C ASP A 178 11.73 -19.02 -0.43
N VAL A 179 10.45 -18.65 -0.35
CA VAL A 179 9.93 -17.43 -0.96
C VAL A 179 10.61 -16.20 -0.37
N ILE A 180 10.74 -16.11 0.95
CA ILE A 180 11.38 -14.99 1.62
C ILE A 180 12.87 -14.92 1.22
N ASN A 181 13.61 -16.03 1.25
CA ASN A 181 15.02 -16.06 0.89
C ASN A 181 15.25 -15.61 -0.56
N ASN A 182 14.42 -16.07 -1.49
CA ASN A 182 14.51 -15.69 -2.89
C ASN A 182 14.30 -14.18 -3.08
N LEU A 183 13.31 -13.58 -2.41
CA LEU A 183 13.05 -12.16 -2.49
C LEU A 183 14.14 -11.33 -1.83
N THR A 184 14.59 -11.75 -0.65
CA THR A 184 15.60 -11.01 0.13
C THR A 184 16.94 -10.96 -0.56
N LEU A 185 17.33 -11.99 -1.32
CA LEU A 185 18.55 -11.99 -2.10
C LEU A 185 18.63 -10.81 -3.09
N LEU A 186 17.53 -10.53 -3.79
CA LEU A 186 17.47 -9.42 -4.75
C LEU A 186 17.33 -8.06 -4.05
N ILE A 187 16.61 -8.00 -2.94
CA ILE A 187 16.47 -6.80 -2.13
C ILE A 187 17.81 -6.40 -1.53
N GLU A 188 18.54 -7.35 -0.94
CA GLU A 188 19.85 -7.11 -0.32
C GLU A 188 20.88 -6.58 -1.32
N ARG A 189 20.89 -7.12 -2.54
CA ARG A 189 21.77 -6.61 -3.62
C ARG A 189 21.52 -5.13 -3.91
N GLN A 190 20.27 -4.71 -3.95
CA GLN A 190 19.94 -3.30 -4.19
C GLN A 190 20.32 -2.41 -3.00
N LEU A 191 20.12 -2.90 -1.76
CA LEU A 191 20.51 -2.17 -0.56
C LEU A 191 22.02 -1.95 -0.49
N ARG A 192 22.81 -2.99 -0.73
CA ARG A 192 24.29 -2.90 -0.77
C ARG A 192 24.79 -1.95 -1.85
N ALA A 193 24.24 -2.04 -3.07
CA ALA A 193 24.61 -1.15 -4.17
C ALA A 193 24.29 0.34 -3.89
N ALA A 194 23.30 0.61 -3.05
CA ALA A 194 23.00 1.98 -2.62
C ALA A 194 23.91 2.46 -1.49
N GLU A 195 24.36 1.58 -0.59
CA GLU A 195 25.34 1.88 0.46
C GLU A 195 26.70 2.25 -0.16
N GLU A 196 27.19 1.45 -1.13
CA GLU A 196 28.45 1.70 -1.85
C GLU A 196 28.45 3.07 -2.55
N LYS A 197 27.34 3.49 -3.16
CA LYS A 197 27.23 4.80 -3.83
C LYS A 197 27.20 6.00 -2.89
N ASN A 198 26.85 5.80 -1.62
CA ASN A 198 26.82 6.87 -0.62
C ASN A 198 28.17 7.05 0.10
N GLU A 199 29.10 6.10 -0.07
CA GLU A 199 30.47 6.14 0.49
C GLU A 199 31.50 6.74 -0.48
N GLU A 200 31.13 6.89 -1.77
CA GLU A 200 31.90 7.60 -2.81
C GLU A 200 31.54 9.10 -2.85
#